data_44e8621d33a14c090cbb0e5d394f3986
#
_entry.id   44e8621d33a14c090cbb0e5d394f3986
#
_cell.length_a   1.000
_cell.length_b   1.000
_cell.length_c   1.000
_cell.angle_alpha   90.00
_cell.angle_beta   90.00
_cell.angle_gamma   90.00
#
_symmetry.space_group_name_H-M   'P 1'
#
loop_
_entity.id
_entity.type
_entity.pdbx_description
1 polymer ?
#
loop_
_entity_poly.entity_id
_entity_poly.type
_entity_poly.pdbx_seq_one_letter_code
_entity_poly.pdbx_strand_id
1 'polypeptide(L)'
;MNNYTQQIKGLLKEMTLREKLAQMSQTVAGYRCFERNGEEFTLKDEFKNFIRDYGAMGAISNFLRADGFTQHNWGTGIEPRHRVKFANMMQKFILDNARVKIPVLVEVEANHGVHALGSTVFPTNLCIGSSFNPGLYSEMMDTVGKEIELSANHIGFVTMLDVARDPRWGRTEELFSEDPYLISEFAKAGVEGFKKNNALICCKHYCAAGDCFGGMNTEEVNVGIRELHDIHLPPTEKAVKAGADIIMAAYNTVDGVPCHINSYLLRDVLRKQMGFKGITLSDGWAVPRVIEQMGQDPVTGAANVLKAGIDLSLADAGAYLKLEAAVEEGLADIKLIDESVTRILEKKCELGLFDNPYIKEDDSLSVFFESGIQKKLAYEMAAESVVLLKNNGILPIDNNKRVALIGEHAADIYYQLGDYTPFVDDQARAIKDVFKETLNLSGFTKG
;
A
#
# COMPACT_ATOMS: atom_id res chain seq x y z
N MET A 1 -19.95 -19.05 19.08
CA MET A 1 -18.62 -18.42 18.97
C MET A 1 -17.91 -19.06 17.80
N ASN A 2 -17.42 -18.27 16.85
CA ASN A 2 -16.66 -18.79 15.72
C ASN A 2 -15.44 -19.58 16.22
N ASN A 3 -15.07 -20.64 15.50
CA ASN A 3 -13.89 -21.47 15.80
C ASN A 3 -12.62 -20.63 16.01
N TYR A 4 -12.46 -19.56 15.24
CA TYR A 4 -11.33 -18.59 15.32
C TYR A 4 -11.23 -17.85 16.66
N THR A 5 -12.35 -17.50 17.31
CA THR A 5 -12.30 -16.78 18.60
C THR A 5 -11.60 -17.59 19.68
N GLN A 6 -11.80 -18.91 19.69
CA GLN A 6 -11.13 -19.77 20.66
C GLN A 6 -9.65 -19.98 20.33
N GLN A 7 -9.33 -20.13 19.05
CA GLN A 7 -7.96 -20.24 18.56
C GLN A 7 -7.14 -18.99 18.92
N ILE A 8 -7.66 -17.79 18.61
CA ILE A 8 -7.00 -16.50 18.93
C ILE A 8 -6.79 -16.36 20.43
N LYS A 9 -7.80 -16.68 21.27
CA LYS A 9 -7.64 -16.67 22.73
C LYS A 9 -6.56 -17.64 23.22
N GLY A 10 -6.42 -18.79 22.57
CA GLY A 10 -5.36 -19.75 22.84
C GLY A 10 -3.99 -19.16 22.54
N LEU A 11 -3.82 -18.60 21.34
CA LEU A 11 -2.57 -17.97 20.91
C LEU A 11 -2.17 -16.79 21.81
N LEU A 12 -3.11 -15.91 22.18
CA LEU A 12 -2.85 -14.78 23.08
C LEU A 12 -2.36 -15.22 24.47
N LYS A 13 -2.82 -16.36 24.96
CA LYS A 13 -2.35 -16.94 26.24
C LYS A 13 -0.97 -17.60 26.11
N GLU A 14 -0.68 -18.19 24.97
CA GLU A 14 0.57 -18.87 24.69
C GLU A 14 1.72 -17.89 24.45
N MET A 15 1.43 -16.77 23.74
CA MET A 15 2.44 -15.78 23.38
C MET A 15 2.99 -15.02 24.59
N THR A 16 4.32 -14.88 24.63
CA THR A 16 5.00 -13.91 25.50
C THR A 16 4.69 -12.47 25.05
N LEU A 17 4.99 -11.48 25.90
CA LEU A 17 4.84 -10.06 25.52
C LEU A 17 5.67 -9.74 24.26
N ARG A 18 6.92 -10.20 24.18
CA ARG A 18 7.79 -10.00 23.00
C ARG A 18 7.18 -10.54 21.70
N GLU A 19 6.60 -11.74 21.76
CA GLU A 19 5.94 -12.33 20.58
C GLU A 19 4.67 -11.57 20.18
N LYS A 20 3.93 -11.01 21.14
CA LYS A 20 2.81 -10.10 20.86
C LYS A 20 3.29 -8.82 20.17
N LEU A 21 4.38 -8.23 20.66
CA LEU A 21 4.97 -7.03 20.05
C LEU A 21 5.54 -7.32 18.64
N ALA A 22 6.10 -8.51 18.41
CA ALA A 22 6.50 -8.93 17.07
C ALA A 22 5.31 -8.98 16.10
N GLN A 23 4.11 -9.39 16.56
CA GLN A 23 2.90 -9.33 15.73
C GLN A 23 2.48 -7.90 15.38
N MET A 24 2.88 -6.91 16.16
CA MET A 24 2.51 -5.49 15.97
C MET A 24 3.60 -4.68 15.27
N SER A 25 4.77 -5.27 14.95
CA SER A 25 5.95 -4.58 14.46
C SER A 25 6.44 -5.16 13.15
N GLN A 26 6.90 -4.30 12.25
CA GLN A 26 7.62 -4.64 11.03
C GLN A 26 9.00 -3.98 11.07
N THR A 27 9.90 -4.57 11.83
CA THR A 27 11.22 -3.99 12.09
C THR A 27 12.08 -3.87 10.85
N VAL A 28 11.97 -4.82 9.92
CA VAL A 28 12.75 -4.86 8.68
C VAL A 28 11.84 -4.83 7.48
N ALA A 29 12.09 -3.90 6.55
CA ALA A 29 11.37 -3.85 5.27
C ALA A 29 11.72 -5.07 4.41
N GLY A 30 10.72 -5.68 3.77
CA GLY A 30 10.87 -6.95 3.06
C GLY A 30 11.93 -6.94 1.95
N TYR A 31 12.07 -5.85 1.20
CA TYR A 31 13.12 -5.72 0.18
C TYR A 31 14.56 -5.75 0.76
N ARG A 32 14.73 -5.60 2.07
CA ARG A 32 16.03 -5.72 2.78
C ARG A 32 16.27 -7.11 3.35
N CYS A 33 15.25 -7.99 3.34
CA CYS A 33 15.33 -9.29 4.02
C CYS A 33 16.11 -10.35 3.28
N PHE A 34 16.47 -10.13 2.02
CA PHE A 34 17.09 -11.14 1.17
C PHE A 34 18.21 -10.61 0.30
N GLU A 35 18.97 -11.53 -0.24
CA GLU A 35 19.88 -11.34 -1.38
C GLU A 35 19.55 -12.39 -2.44
N ARG A 36 19.68 -12.00 -3.71
CA ARG A 36 19.54 -12.88 -4.86
C ARG A 36 20.88 -13.07 -5.57
N ASN A 37 21.22 -14.31 -5.85
CA ASN A 37 22.35 -14.68 -6.69
C ASN A 37 21.88 -15.66 -7.79
N GLY A 38 21.61 -15.12 -8.97
CA GLY A 38 21.01 -15.88 -10.08
C GLY A 38 19.59 -16.39 -9.72
N GLU A 39 19.42 -17.70 -9.63
CA GLU A 39 18.16 -18.38 -9.29
C GLU A 39 17.99 -18.63 -7.79
N GLU A 40 19.01 -18.32 -6.98
CA GLU A 40 19.02 -18.59 -5.55
C GLU A 40 18.72 -17.34 -4.74
N PHE A 41 17.92 -17.53 -3.68
CA PHE A 41 17.58 -16.50 -2.72
C PHE A 41 18.10 -16.90 -1.34
N THR A 42 18.72 -15.95 -0.65
CA THR A 42 19.22 -16.15 0.71
C THR A 42 18.60 -15.11 1.64
N LEU A 43 17.95 -15.55 2.72
CA LEU A 43 17.46 -14.64 3.76
C LEU A 43 18.64 -14.09 4.57
N LYS A 44 18.62 -12.78 4.83
CA LYS A 44 19.67 -12.08 5.58
C LYS A 44 19.58 -12.37 7.07
N ASP A 45 20.73 -12.28 7.73
CA ASP A 45 20.83 -12.63 9.16
C ASP A 45 20.05 -11.68 10.06
N GLU A 46 19.90 -10.41 9.70
CA GLU A 46 19.04 -9.47 10.44
C GLU A 46 17.60 -9.99 10.54
N PHE A 47 17.02 -10.41 9.44
CA PHE A 47 15.68 -11.00 9.41
C PHE A 47 15.62 -12.33 10.19
N LYS A 48 16.59 -13.22 9.99
CA LYS A 48 16.65 -14.52 10.68
C LYS A 48 16.77 -14.35 12.19
N ASN A 49 17.60 -13.41 12.64
CA ASN A 49 17.80 -13.15 14.05
C ASN A 49 16.54 -12.56 14.69
N PHE A 50 15.86 -11.62 14.00
CA PHE A 50 14.58 -11.12 14.50
C PHE A 50 13.58 -12.25 14.77
N ILE A 51 13.42 -13.19 13.83
CA ILE A 51 12.48 -14.31 14.01
C ILE A 51 12.88 -15.21 15.18
N ARG A 52 14.18 -15.43 15.40
CA ARG A 52 14.66 -16.25 16.56
C ARG A 52 14.45 -15.55 17.89
N ASP A 53 14.66 -14.24 17.94
CA ASP A 53 14.67 -13.45 19.17
C ASP A 53 13.27 -13.03 19.62
N TYR A 54 12.37 -12.73 18.66
CA TYR A 54 11.05 -12.17 18.92
C TYR A 54 9.90 -13.07 18.45
N GLY A 55 10.16 -14.09 17.63
CA GLY A 55 9.14 -14.93 17.04
C GLY A 55 8.60 -14.42 15.72
N ALA A 56 7.44 -14.91 15.30
CA ALA A 56 6.81 -14.56 14.03
C ALA A 56 6.38 -13.10 14.01
N MET A 57 6.71 -12.39 12.91
CA MET A 57 6.23 -11.03 12.63
C MET A 57 4.74 -11.01 12.31
N GLY A 58 4.06 -9.88 12.59
CA GLY A 58 2.68 -9.67 12.18
C GLY A 58 2.54 -9.62 10.68
N ALA A 59 3.34 -8.74 10.08
CA ALA A 59 3.42 -8.57 8.63
C ALA A 59 4.84 -8.26 8.18
N ILE A 60 5.09 -8.38 6.87
CA ILE A 60 6.31 -7.94 6.20
C ILE A 60 5.92 -7.23 4.89
N SER A 61 6.49 -6.04 4.69
CA SER A 61 6.11 -5.18 3.57
C SER A 61 7.12 -5.20 2.44
N ASN A 62 6.59 -5.12 1.20
CA ASN A 62 7.36 -4.71 0.02
C ASN A 62 8.57 -5.59 -0.35
N PHE A 63 8.53 -6.90 -0.14
CA PHE A 63 9.62 -7.76 -0.60
C PHE A 63 9.70 -7.85 -2.13
N LEU A 64 8.59 -7.64 -2.85
CA LEU A 64 8.55 -7.60 -4.32
C LEU A 64 9.00 -6.27 -4.91
N ARG A 65 9.07 -5.21 -4.10
CA ARG A 65 9.37 -3.87 -4.58
C ARG A 65 10.74 -3.78 -5.24
N ALA A 66 10.77 -3.31 -6.48
CA ALA A 66 11.99 -3.17 -7.28
C ALA A 66 11.93 -1.86 -8.09
N ASP A 67 12.64 -0.85 -7.62
CA ASP A 67 12.67 0.49 -8.16
C ASP A 67 13.97 1.23 -7.78
N GLY A 68 14.08 2.49 -8.18
CA GLY A 68 15.22 3.34 -7.85
C GLY A 68 15.40 3.60 -6.35
N PHE A 69 14.34 3.48 -5.54
CA PHE A 69 14.42 3.63 -4.09
C PHE A 69 15.03 2.39 -3.42
N THR A 70 14.58 1.20 -3.82
CA THR A 70 15.07 -0.06 -3.23
C THR A 70 16.40 -0.53 -3.81
N GLN A 71 16.79 -0.01 -4.98
CA GLN A 71 17.94 -0.45 -5.79
C GLN A 71 17.81 -1.90 -6.30
N HIS A 72 16.65 -2.55 -6.12
CA HIS A 72 16.37 -3.82 -6.77
C HIS A 72 15.94 -3.60 -8.23
N ASN A 73 16.38 -4.48 -9.10
CA ASN A 73 16.09 -4.48 -10.53
C ASN A 73 15.88 -5.94 -11.03
N TRP A 74 15.79 -6.14 -12.32
CA TRP A 74 15.61 -7.48 -12.92
C TRP A 74 16.71 -8.49 -12.53
N GLY A 75 17.91 -8.06 -12.19
CA GLY A 75 18.99 -8.93 -11.73
C GLY A 75 19.00 -9.23 -10.24
N THR A 76 18.39 -8.39 -9.40
CA THR A 76 18.48 -8.47 -7.94
C THR A 76 17.14 -8.56 -7.23
N GLY A 77 16.04 -8.21 -7.91
CA GLY A 77 14.68 -8.30 -7.40
C GLY A 77 14.01 -9.64 -7.68
N ILE A 78 12.74 -9.76 -7.35
CA ILE A 78 11.96 -11.00 -7.47
C ILE A 78 11.07 -10.92 -8.71
N GLU A 79 11.44 -11.65 -9.76
CA GLU A 79 10.67 -11.78 -10.99
C GLU A 79 9.38 -12.60 -10.77
N PRO A 80 8.36 -12.48 -11.65
CA PRO A 80 7.08 -13.19 -11.50
C PRO A 80 7.22 -14.68 -11.21
N ARG A 81 8.09 -15.39 -11.93
CA ARG A 81 8.34 -16.84 -11.77
C ARG A 81 8.89 -17.24 -10.40
N HIS A 82 9.43 -16.30 -9.62
CA HIS A 82 10.02 -16.55 -8.31
C HIS A 82 9.16 -16.10 -7.14
N ARG A 83 8.10 -15.34 -7.38
CA ARG A 83 7.31 -14.69 -6.32
C ARG A 83 6.78 -15.71 -5.30
N VAL A 84 6.07 -16.75 -5.79
CA VAL A 84 5.46 -17.78 -4.94
C VAL A 84 6.53 -18.59 -4.20
N LYS A 85 7.56 -19.05 -4.91
CA LYS A 85 8.67 -19.81 -4.32
C LYS A 85 9.36 -19.04 -3.20
N PHE A 86 9.64 -17.75 -3.42
CA PHE A 86 10.28 -16.90 -2.42
C PHE A 86 9.38 -16.68 -1.20
N ALA A 87 8.10 -16.36 -1.41
CA ALA A 87 7.14 -16.15 -0.34
C ALA A 87 6.96 -17.41 0.52
N ASN A 88 6.85 -18.59 -0.11
CA ASN A 88 6.76 -19.88 0.59
C ASN A 88 8.05 -20.19 1.38
N MET A 89 9.23 -19.89 0.82
CA MET A 89 10.50 -20.06 1.51
C MET A 89 10.57 -19.18 2.77
N MET A 90 10.18 -17.92 2.67
CA MET A 90 10.14 -16.99 3.79
C MET A 90 9.14 -17.44 4.86
N GLN A 91 7.92 -17.78 4.47
CA GLN A 91 6.88 -18.28 5.34
C GLN A 91 7.32 -19.54 6.08
N LYS A 92 7.93 -20.49 5.35
CA LYS A 92 8.50 -21.72 5.93
C LYS A 92 9.59 -21.41 6.96
N PHE A 93 10.51 -20.50 6.66
CA PHE A 93 11.56 -20.13 7.61
C PHE A 93 10.96 -19.58 8.91
N ILE A 94 9.96 -18.70 8.84
CA ILE A 94 9.27 -18.13 10.00
C ILE A 94 8.64 -19.25 10.83
N LEU A 95 7.84 -20.11 10.20
CA LEU A 95 7.14 -21.19 10.88
C LEU A 95 8.06 -22.27 11.49
N ASP A 96 9.20 -22.52 10.87
CA ASP A 96 10.17 -23.48 11.38
C ASP A 96 10.94 -22.94 12.60
N ASN A 97 11.20 -21.63 12.67
CA ASN A 97 12.08 -21.01 13.66
C ASN A 97 11.35 -20.26 14.77
N ALA A 98 10.12 -19.80 14.59
CA ALA A 98 9.33 -19.18 15.65
C ALA A 98 8.79 -20.22 16.63
N ARG A 99 8.74 -19.89 17.93
CA ARG A 99 8.20 -20.76 18.97
C ARG A 99 6.68 -20.97 18.79
N VAL A 100 5.95 -19.88 18.63
CA VAL A 100 4.52 -19.92 18.29
C VAL A 100 4.39 -19.83 16.77
N LYS A 101 3.78 -20.85 16.17
CA LYS A 101 3.72 -21.03 14.71
C LYS A 101 2.62 -20.14 14.09
N ILE A 102 2.88 -18.85 14.00
CA ILE A 102 1.95 -17.87 13.43
C ILE A 102 2.45 -17.46 12.03
N PRO A 103 1.66 -17.64 10.97
CA PRO A 103 2.02 -17.17 9.61
C PRO A 103 2.17 -15.65 9.55
N VAL A 104 3.07 -15.16 8.68
CA VAL A 104 3.22 -13.72 8.43
C VAL A 104 2.25 -13.24 7.36
N LEU A 105 1.69 -12.04 7.53
CA LEU A 105 1.03 -11.31 6.43
C LEU A 105 2.09 -10.70 5.52
N VAL A 106 1.84 -10.72 4.22
CA VAL A 106 2.75 -10.13 3.21
C VAL A 106 2.05 -8.96 2.54
N GLU A 107 2.69 -7.83 2.52
CA GLU A 107 2.16 -6.55 2.04
C GLU A 107 2.91 -6.06 0.81
N VAL A 108 2.19 -5.44 -0.13
CA VAL A 108 2.77 -4.84 -1.33
C VAL A 108 2.08 -3.53 -1.68
N GLU A 109 2.86 -2.56 -2.15
CA GLU A 109 2.32 -1.36 -2.78
C GLU A 109 1.61 -1.74 -4.08
N ALA A 110 0.42 -1.18 -4.30
CA ALA A 110 -0.34 -1.46 -5.50
C ALA A 110 -1.20 -0.26 -5.95
N ASN A 111 -0.69 0.93 -5.82
CA ASN A 111 -1.40 2.20 -6.01
C ASN A 111 -2.05 2.32 -7.40
N HIS A 112 -1.31 1.97 -8.46
CA HIS A 112 -1.80 1.87 -9.83
C HIS A 112 -1.26 0.62 -10.54
N GLY A 113 -1.43 -0.53 -9.91
CA GLY A 113 -0.89 -1.84 -10.26
C GLY A 113 0.09 -2.33 -9.21
N VAL A 114 0.32 -3.63 -9.15
CA VAL A 114 1.22 -4.23 -8.16
C VAL A 114 2.66 -3.74 -8.37
N HIS A 115 3.27 -3.15 -7.35
CA HIS A 115 4.61 -2.59 -7.43
C HIS A 115 5.69 -3.69 -7.38
N ALA A 116 5.76 -4.46 -8.44
CA ALA A 116 6.68 -5.60 -8.60
C ALA A 116 7.11 -5.74 -10.06
N LEU A 117 8.31 -6.30 -10.28
CA LEU A 117 8.84 -6.56 -11.63
C LEU A 117 7.86 -7.40 -12.46
N GLY A 118 7.57 -6.99 -13.68
CA GLY A 118 6.69 -7.69 -14.62
C GLY A 118 5.20 -7.54 -14.36
N SER A 119 4.78 -6.78 -13.34
CA SER A 119 3.38 -6.42 -13.11
C SER A 119 2.90 -5.41 -14.15
N THR A 120 1.60 -5.38 -14.39
CA THR A 120 0.99 -4.37 -15.25
C THR A 120 0.94 -3.03 -14.52
N VAL A 121 1.46 -1.98 -15.15
CA VAL A 121 1.35 -0.60 -14.71
C VAL A 121 0.09 0.00 -15.32
N PHE A 122 -0.83 0.46 -14.48
CA PHE A 122 -2.02 1.20 -14.89
C PHE A 122 -1.73 2.72 -14.88
N PRO A 123 -2.59 3.56 -15.46
CA PRO A 123 -2.49 5.01 -15.28
C PRO A 123 -2.46 5.40 -13.80
N THR A 124 -1.81 6.52 -13.46
CA THR A 124 -1.85 7.06 -12.09
C THR A 124 -3.28 7.42 -11.68
N ASN A 125 -3.54 7.50 -10.39
CA ASN A 125 -4.89 7.74 -9.90
C ASN A 125 -5.48 9.08 -10.36
N LEU A 126 -4.67 10.10 -10.60
CA LEU A 126 -5.14 11.36 -11.17
C LEU A 126 -5.71 11.17 -12.59
N CYS A 127 -5.06 10.34 -13.40
CA CYS A 127 -5.59 9.93 -14.69
C CYS A 127 -6.87 9.09 -14.52
N ILE A 128 -6.86 8.12 -13.61
CA ILE A 128 -8.03 7.28 -13.32
C ILE A 128 -9.21 8.14 -12.87
N GLY A 129 -9.00 9.12 -11.99
CA GLY A 129 -10.03 10.07 -11.57
C GLY A 129 -10.61 10.88 -12.72
N SER A 130 -9.79 11.25 -13.70
CA SER A 130 -10.21 12.00 -14.90
C SER A 130 -11.13 11.20 -15.84
N SER A 131 -11.21 9.87 -15.69
CA SER A 131 -12.15 9.02 -16.42
C SER A 131 -13.60 9.16 -15.94
N PHE A 132 -13.82 9.59 -14.69
CA PHE A 132 -15.12 9.58 -14.02
C PHE A 132 -15.81 8.21 -14.05
N ASN A 133 -15.06 7.10 -14.13
CA ASN A 133 -15.57 5.74 -14.27
C ASN A 133 -15.15 4.82 -13.09
N PRO A 134 -15.80 4.93 -11.92
CA PRO A 134 -15.54 4.03 -10.80
C PRO A 134 -15.80 2.55 -11.12
N GLY A 135 -16.68 2.27 -12.11
CA GLY A 135 -16.98 0.90 -12.55
C GLY A 135 -15.76 0.22 -13.16
N LEU A 136 -15.09 0.88 -14.11
CA LEU A 136 -13.86 0.38 -14.72
C LEU A 136 -12.72 0.27 -13.70
N TYR A 137 -12.64 1.21 -12.74
CA TYR A 137 -11.70 1.11 -11.63
C TYR A 137 -11.95 -0.12 -10.75
N SER A 138 -13.22 -0.47 -10.50
CA SER A 138 -13.56 -1.70 -9.76
C SER A 138 -13.09 -2.96 -10.49
N GLU A 139 -13.23 -3.01 -11.82
CA GLU A 139 -12.72 -4.13 -12.62
C GLU A 139 -11.18 -4.19 -12.59
N MET A 140 -10.52 -3.03 -12.67
CA MET A 140 -9.07 -2.94 -12.51
C MET A 140 -8.63 -3.47 -11.15
N MET A 141 -9.28 -3.06 -10.06
CA MET A 141 -8.96 -3.51 -8.69
C MET A 141 -9.24 -4.99 -8.46
N ASP A 142 -10.21 -5.58 -9.13
CA ASP A 142 -10.42 -7.03 -9.15
C ASP A 142 -9.17 -7.75 -9.69
N THR A 143 -8.62 -7.29 -10.82
CA THR A 143 -7.41 -7.90 -11.38
C THR A 143 -6.15 -7.64 -10.55
N VAL A 144 -6.03 -6.49 -9.90
CA VAL A 144 -4.93 -6.18 -8.97
C VAL A 144 -5.01 -7.09 -7.74
N GLY A 145 -6.20 -7.25 -7.15
CA GLY A 145 -6.42 -8.19 -6.05
C GLY A 145 -6.08 -9.64 -6.44
N LYS A 146 -6.43 -10.03 -7.68
CA LYS A 146 -6.09 -11.37 -8.21
C LYS A 146 -4.58 -11.58 -8.37
N GLU A 147 -3.87 -10.60 -8.87
CA GLU A 147 -2.40 -10.66 -8.96
C GLU A 147 -1.75 -10.78 -7.58
N ILE A 148 -2.25 -10.03 -6.59
CA ILE A 148 -1.76 -10.08 -5.19
C ILE A 148 -1.96 -11.49 -4.62
N GLU A 149 -3.16 -12.06 -4.75
CA GLU A 149 -3.46 -13.43 -4.31
C GLU A 149 -2.52 -14.45 -4.95
N LEU A 150 -2.38 -14.42 -6.29
CA LEU A 150 -1.54 -15.34 -7.05
C LEU A 150 -0.03 -15.14 -6.82
N SER A 151 0.38 -13.98 -6.34
CA SER A 151 1.78 -13.66 -6.01
C SER A 151 2.17 -14.00 -4.57
N ALA A 152 1.33 -14.72 -3.83
CA ALA A 152 1.50 -15.02 -2.40
C ALA A 152 1.66 -13.78 -1.52
N ASN A 153 1.00 -12.68 -1.91
CA ASN A 153 0.81 -11.51 -1.07
C ASN A 153 -0.59 -11.54 -0.46
N HIS A 154 -0.74 -10.87 0.67
CA HIS A 154 -1.97 -10.91 1.46
C HIS A 154 -2.64 -9.54 1.55
N ILE A 155 -1.88 -8.46 1.46
CA ILE A 155 -2.35 -7.08 1.62
C ILE A 155 -1.85 -6.24 0.45
N GLY A 156 -2.77 -5.52 -0.21
CA GLY A 156 -2.45 -4.46 -1.16
C GLY A 156 -2.61 -3.08 -0.53
N PHE A 157 -1.59 -2.23 -0.63
CA PHE A 157 -1.70 -0.81 -0.31
C PHE A 157 -2.27 -0.11 -1.54
N VAL A 158 -3.57 0.04 -1.57
CA VAL A 158 -4.33 0.57 -2.72
C VAL A 158 -5.42 1.52 -2.24
N THR A 159 -6.02 2.21 -3.21
CA THR A 159 -7.13 3.14 -3.00
C THR A 159 -6.77 4.31 -2.09
N MET A 160 -6.43 5.40 -2.74
CA MET A 160 -6.14 6.67 -2.08
C MET A 160 -7.43 7.31 -1.57
N LEU A 161 -7.36 7.87 -0.37
CA LEU A 161 -8.48 8.54 0.31
C LEU A 161 -8.28 10.05 0.39
N ASP A 162 -7.06 10.52 0.09
CA ASP A 162 -6.69 11.92 0.21
C ASP A 162 -7.36 12.78 -0.86
N VAL A 163 -7.75 13.99 -0.48
CA VAL A 163 -8.36 14.98 -1.36
C VAL A 163 -7.29 15.96 -1.84
N ALA A 164 -7.19 16.19 -3.15
CA ALA A 164 -6.22 17.11 -3.74
C ALA A 164 -6.60 18.57 -3.47
N ARG A 165 -6.14 19.13 -2.35
CA ARG A 165 -6.40 20.51 -1.96
C ARG A 165 -5.27 21.47 -2.38
N ASP A 166 -4.03 21.03 -2.25
CA ASP A 166 -2.87 21.80 -2.72
C ASP A 166 -2.18 21.06 -3.88
N PRO A 167 -2.29 21.55 -5.13
CA PRO A 167 -1.71 20.89 -6.29
C PRO A 167 -0.17 20.95 -6.33
N ARG A 168 0.47 21.68 -5.42
CA ARG A 168 1.94 21.70 -5.28
C ARG A 168 2.45 20.48 -4.52
N TRP A 169 1.58 19.72 -3.86
CA TRP A 169 1.97 18.52 -3.16
C TRP A 169 2.55 17.49 -4.12
N GLY A 170 3.78 17.01 -3.86
CA GLY A 170 4.51 16.12 -4.77
C GLY A 170 3.85 14.76 -5.02
N ARG A 171 2.84 14.38 -4.21
CA ARG A 171 2.07 13.14 -4.36
C ARG A 171 0.67 13.35 -4.96
N THR A 172 0.40 14.54 -5.54
CA THR A 172 -0.91 14.84 -6.14
C THR A 172 -1.31 13.84 -7.23
N GLU A 173 -0.36 13.29 -7.98
CA GLU A 173 -0.64 12.28 -9.01
C GLU A 173 -1.21 10.96 -8.45
N GLU A 174 -1.00 10.68 -7.18
CA GLU A 174 -1.54 9.50 -6.51
C GLU A 174 -3.04 9.67 -6.18
N LEU A 175 -3.59 10.87 -6.25
CA LEU A 175 -4.94 11.21 -5.82
C LEU A 175 -5.91 11.16 -7.00
N PHE A 176 -7.16 10.76 -6.75
CA PHE A 176 -8.16 10.70 -7.82
C PHE A 176 -8.69 12.08 -8.22
N SER A 177 -8.86 13.02 -7.28
CA SER A 177 -9.58 14.26 -7.52
C SER A 177 -9.40 15.28 -6.39
N GLU A 178 -9.88 16.50 -6.63
CA GLU A 178 -10.14 17.53 -5.61
C GLU A 178 -11.57 17.43 -5.02
N ASP A 179 -12.43 16.59 -5.60
CA ASP A 179 -13.82 16.40 -5.18
C ASP A 179 -13.94 15.20 -4.22
N PRO A 180 -14.26 15.41 -2.93
CA PRO A 180 -14.38 14.34 -1.95
C PRO A 180 -15.50 13.33 -2.28
N TYR A 181 -16.54 13.74 -3.02
CA TYR A 181 -17.58 12.83 -3.45
C TYR A 181 -17.04 11.84 -4.51
N LEU A 182 -16.37 12.34 -5.53
CA LEU A 182 -15.78 11.50 -6.58
C LEU A 182 -14.76 10.51 -5.98
N ILE A 183 -13.89 10.99 -5.09
CA ILE A 183 -12.92 10.13 -4.37
C ILE A 183 -13.67 9.05 -3.57
N SER A 184 -14.77 9.41 -2.91
CA SER A 184 -15.59 8.44 -2.16
C SER A 184 -16.15 7.34 -3.05
N GLU A 185 -16.60 7.66 -4.27
CA GLU A 185 -17.09 6.65 -5.22
C GLU A 185 -15.95 5.76 -5.74
N PHE A 186 -14.76 6.30 -6.02
CA PHE A 186 -13.58 5.51 -6.34
C PHE A 186 -13.11 4.64 -5.16
N ALA A 187 -13.11 5.17 -3.94
CA ALA A 187 -12.74 4.41 -2.74
C ALA A 187 -13.67 3.21 -2.54
N LYS A 188 -15.00 3.41 -2.68
CA LYS A 188 -15.97 2.32 -2.64
C LYS A 188 -15.70 1.28 -3.73
N ALA A 189 -15.59 1.73 -4.98
CA ALA A 189 -15.38 0.86 -6.14
C ALA A 189 -14.09 0.04 -6.01
N GLY A 190 -13.02 0.68 -5.53
CA GLY A 190 -11.74 0.02 -5.27
C GLY A 190 -11.85 -1.09 -4.23
N VAL A 191 -12.50 -0.80 -3.09
CA VAL A 191 -12.71 -1.81 -2.05
C VAL A 191 -13.57 -2.97 -2.57
N GLU A 192 -14.70 -2.68 -3.22
CA GLU A 192 -15.62 -3.71 -3.74
C GLU A 192 -14.97 -4.57 -4.82
N GLY A 193 -14.15 -3.98 -5.71
CA GLY A 193 -13.43 -4.72 -6.75
C GLY A 193 -12.35 -5.62 -6.15
N PHE A 194 -11.50 -5.07 -5.32
CA PHE A 194 -10.37 -5.79 -4.71
C PHE A 194 -10.82 -6.98 -3.86
N LYS A 195 -11.88 -6.81 -3.07
CA LYS A 195 -12.40 -7.85 -2.16
C LYS A 195 -13.10 -9.04 -2.84
N LYS A 196 -13.17 -9.08 -4.14
CA LYS A 196 -13.58 -10.31 -4.87
C LYS A 196 -12.54 -11.42 -4.77
N ASN A 197 -11.33 -11.09 -4.32
CA ASN A 197 -10.19 -11.99 -4.20
C ASN A 197 -9.86 -12.25 -2.72
N ASN A 198 -9.09 -13.32 -2.46
CA ASN A 198 -8.65 -13.66 -1.11
C ASN A 198 -7.44 -12.81 -0.70
N ALA A 199 -7.64 -11.49 -0.60
CA ALA A 199 -6.65 -10.50 -0.22
C ALA A 199 -7.29 -9.36 0.60
N LEU A 200 -6.51 -8.72 1.44
CA LEU A 200 -6.91 -7.59 2.28
C LEU A 200 -6.55 -6.28 1.61
N ILE A 201 -7.46 -5.31 1.68
CA ILE A 201 -7.23 -3.98 1.15
C ILE A 201 -6.83 -3.00 2.26
N CYS A 202 -5.73 -2.27 2.03
CA CYS A 202 -5.31 -1.15 2.85
C CYS A 202 -5.57 0.16 2.10
N CYS A 203 -6.49 0.97 2.63
CA CYS A 203 -6.79 2.30 2.09
C CYS A 203 -5.95 3.37 2.79
N LYS A 204 -5.47 4.36 2.05
CA LYS A 204 -4.52 5.37 2.54
C LYS A 204 -4.74 6.75 1.91
N HIS A 205 -4.42 7.85 2.56
CA HIS A 205 -3.98 7.96 3.94
C HIS A 205 -5.09 8.53 4.81
N TYR A 206 -5.06 8.24 6.09
CA TYR A 206 -6.02 8.77 7.06
C TYR A 206 -5.32 9.74 8.02
N CYS A 207 -5.46 11.09 7.88
CA CYS A 207 -6.24 11.76 6.87
C CYS A 207 -5.60 13.11 6.48
N ALA A 208 -6.16 13.69 5.43
CA ALA A 208 -5.90 15.06 4.98
C ALA A 208 -4.49 15.31 4.41
N ALA A 209 -3.71 14.29 4.02
CA ALA A 209 -2.35 14.48 3.52
C ALA A 209 -2.28 15.33 2.24
N GLY A 210 -3.35 15.36 1.43
CA GLY A 210 -3.43 16.20 0.22
C GLY A 210 -3.65 17.70 0.46
N ASP A 211 -3.70 18.14 1.72
CA ASP A 211 -3.91 19.54 2.14
C ASP A 211 -2.76 20.08 3.02
N CYS A 212 -1.60 19.46 2.93
CA CYS A 212 -0.43 19.89 3.70
C CYS A 212 -0.02 21.33 3.37
N PHE A 213 0.32 22.09 4.39
CA PHE A 213 0.70 23.50 4.27
C PHE A 213 1.80 23.71 3.23
N GLY A 214 1.54 24.61 2.29
CA GLY A 214 2.48 24.93 1.22
C GLY A 214 2.76 23.79 0.22
N GLY A 215 1.97 22.73 0.22
CA GLY A 215 2.18 21.53 -0.59
C GLY A 215 3.40 20.70 -0.16
N MET A 216 3.94 20.95 1.02
CA MET A 216 5.09 20.21 1.53
C MET A 216 4.64 18.88 2.14
N ASN A 217 5.20 17.79 1.64
CA ASN A 217 4.82 16.46 2.11
C ASN A 217 5.10 16.31 3.62
N THR A 218 4.14 15.77 4.34
CA THR A 218 4.20 15.48 5.79
C THR A 218 4.07 16.70 6.73
N GLU A 219 3.83 17.88 6.17
CA GLU A 219 3.63 19.11 6.94
C GLU A 219 2.24 19.17 7.58
N GLU A 220 2.04 20.23 8.37
CA GLU A 220 0.82 20.48 9.10
C GLU A 220 -0.37 20.76 8.17
N VAL A 221 -1.56 20.32 8.62
CA VAL A 221 -2.86 20.63 8.03
C VAL A 221 -3.71 21.34 9.07
N ASN A 222 -4.18 22.57 8.76
CA ASN A 222 -4.99 23.39 9.64
C ASN A 222 -6.38 23.57 9.02
N VAL A 223 -7.32 22.70 9.34
CA VAL A 223 -8.64 22.63 8.66
C VAL A 223 -9.82 22.86 9.58
N GLY A 224 -9.67 22.65 10.87
CA GLY A 224 -10.79 22.70 11.81
C GLY A 224 -11.82 21.59 11.58
N ILE A 225 -12.69 21.38 12.58
CA ILE A 225 -13.55 20.21 12.68
C ILE A 225 -14.58 20.11 11.54
N ARG A 226 -15.13 21.21 11.06
CA ARG A 226 -16.13 21.21 9.99
C ARG A 226 -15.53 20.76 8.67
N GLU A 227 -14.44 21.38 8.25
CA GLU A 227 -13.79 21.07 6.99
C GLU A 227 -13.25 19.64 7.00
N LEU A 228 -12.71 19.20 8.12
CA LEU A 228 -12.30 17.83 8.32
C LEU A 228 -13.44 16.85 8.00
N HIS A 229 -14.62 17.08 8.57
CA HIS A 229 -15.79 16.21 8.36
C HIS A 229 -16.45 16.36 6.99
N ASP A 230 -16.44 17.54 6.39
CA ASP A 230 -17.09 17.78 5.10
C ASP A 230 -16.22 17.37 3.92
N ILE A 231 -14.88 17.42 4.04
CA ILE A 231 -13.94 17.26 2.94
C ILE A 231 -13.08 15.99 3.11
N HIS A 232 -12.39 15.81 4.24
CA HIS A 232 -11.32 14.82 4.36
C HIS A 232 -11.77 13.45 4.87
N LEU A 233 -12.84 13.38 5.64
CA LEU A 233 -13.33 12.11 6.20
C LEU A 233 -14.29 11.32 5.30
N PRO A 234 -15.10 11.90 4.39
CA PRO A 234 -16.06 11.17 3.60
C PRO A 234 -15.48 10.02 2.77
N PRO A 235 -14.31 10.14 2.10
CA PRO A 235 -13.71 9.01 1.39
C PRO A 235 -13.40 7.82 2.30
N THR A 236 -12.87 8.08 3.50
CA THR A 236 -12.58 7.02 4.49
C THR A 236 -13.88 6.37 4.98
N GLU A 237 -14.90 7.16 5.30
CA GLU A 237 -16.20 6.64 5.74
C GLU A 237 -16.81 5.72 4.67
N LYS A 238 -16.70 6.10 3.40
CA LYS A 238 -17.18 5.30 2.28
C LYS A 238 -16.40 4.00 2.12
N ALA A 239 -15.07 4.05 2.22
CA ALA A 239 -14.20 2.88 2.19
C ALA A 239 -14.51 1.90 3.35
N VAL A 240 -14.69 2.41 4.56
CA VAL A 240 -15.08 1.61 5.74
C VAL A 240 -16.43 0.93 5.53
N LYS A 241 -17.43 1.66 5.03
CA LYS A 241 -18.76 1.11 4.70
C LYS A 241 -18.71 0.04 3.59
N ALA A 242 -17.79 0.18 2.64
CA ALA A 242 -17.56 -0.81 1.59
C ALA A 242 -16.79 -2.06 2.10
N GLY A 243 -16.23 -2.01 3.31
CA GLY A 243 -15.56 -3.15 3.96
C GLY A 243 -14.04 -3.12 3.88
N ALA A 244 -13.40 -1.94 3.89
CA ALA A 244 -11.96 -1.82 3.99
C ALA A 244 -11.40 -2.61 5.18
N ASP A 245 -10.32 -3.34 4.98
CA ASP A 245 -9.71 -4.21 5.99
C ASP A 245 -8.68 -3.48 6.84
N ILE A 246 -7.96 -2.54 6.24
CA ILE A 246 -6.87 -1.80 6.85
C ILE A 246 -7.00 -0.33 6.47
N ILE A 247 -6.77 0.56 7.44
CA ILE A 247 -6.68 2.01 7.23
C ILE A 247 -5.29 2.47 7.69
N MET A 248 -4.54 3.10 6.78
CA MET A 248 -3.20 3.62 7.06
C MET A 248 -3.28 5.09 7.49
N ALA A 249 -2.72 5.41 8.67
CA ALA A 249 -2.64 6.77 9.18
C ALA A 249 -1.67 7.62 8.34
N ALA A 250 -1.98 8.90 8.16
CA ALA A 250 -1.16 9.82 7.39
C ALA A 250 0.02 10.40 8.19
N TYR A 251 1.08 10.82 7.50
CA TYR A 251 2.28 11.39 8.14
C TYR A 251 2.07 12.75 8.77
N ASN A 252 1.15 13.55 8.25
CA ASN A 252 0.94 14.93 8.63
C ASN A 252 0.33 15.09 10.02
N THR A 253 0.38 16.30 10.53
CA THR A 253 -0.44 16.72 11.67
C THR A 253 -1.79 17.26 11.18
N VAL A 254 -2.81 17.17 12.01
CA VAL A 254 -4.10 17.83 11.82
C VAL A 254 -4.35 18.72 13.04
N ASP A 255 -4.48 20.03 12.80
CA ASP A 255 -4.66 21.03 13.86
C ASP A 255 -3.64 20.87 15.01
N GLY A 256 -2.35 20.70 14.67
CA GLY A 256 -1.23 20.55 15.60
C GLY A 256 -1.04 19.17 16.21
N VAL A 257 -1.88 18.16 15.89
CA VAL A 257 -1.75 16.82 16.43
C VAL A 257 -1.36 15.83 15.33
N PRO A 258 -0.19 15.15 15.40
CA PRO A 258 0.18 14.11 14.43
C PRO A 258 -0.89 13.02 14.33
N CYS A 259 -1.26 12.62 13.09
CA CYS A 259 -2.32 11.63 12.87
C CYS A 259 -2.10 10.32 13.63
N HIS A 260 -0.83 9.90 13.81
CA HIS A 260 -0.47 8.66 14.51
C HIS A 260 -0.70 8.69 16.04
N ILE A 261 -0.84 9.87 16.63
CA ILE A 261 -1.17 10.04 18.07
C ILE A 261 -2.50 10.76 18.28
N ASN A 262 -3.26 10.97 17.21
CA ASN A 262 -4.55 11.65 17.26
C ASN A 262 -5.67 10.68 17.66
N SER A 263 -5.91 10.54 18.96
CA SER A 263 -6.96 9.66 19.49
C SER A 263 -8.36 10.06 19.02
N TYR A 264 -8.62 11.35 18.76
CA TYR A 264 -9.89 11.78 18.19
C TYR A 264 -10.12 11.15 16.83
N LEU A 265 -9.14 11.24 15.91
CA LEU A 265 -9.25 10.65 14.59
C LEU A 265 -9.34 9.12 14.66
N LEU A 266 -8.40 8.47 15.36
CA LEU A 266 -8.26 7.02 15.33
C LEU A 266 -9.32 6.28 16.16
N ARG A 267 -9.69 6.80 17.33
CA ARG A 267 -10.63 6.12 18.24
C ARG A 267 -12.05 6.66 18.13
N ASP A 268 -12.22 8.00 18.18
CA ASP A 268 -13.58 8.54 18.23
C ASP A 268 -14.20 8.59 16.84
N VAL A 269 -13.50 9.07 15.83
CA VAL A 269 -14.04 9.13 14.46
C VAL A 269 -13.97 7.75 13.78
N LEU A 270 -12.78 7.21 13.55
CA LEU A 270 -12.61 5.98 12.77
C LEU A 270 -13.30 4.78 13.43
N ARG A 271 -12.98 4.50 14.72
CA ARG A 271 -13.52 3.32 15.40
C ARG A 271 -14.97 3.47 15.84
N LYS A 272 -15.32 4.58 16.53
CA LYS A 272 -16.66 4.74 17.14
C LYS A 272 -17.69 5.25 16.15
N GLN A 273 -17.39 6.37 15.42
CA GLN A 273 -18.37 6.98 14.52
C GLN A 273 -18.51 6.20 13.20
N MET A 274 -17.41 5.87 12.53
CA MET A 274 -17.43 5.11 11.28
C MET A 274 -17.61 3.60 11.48
N GLY A 275 -17.38 3.08 12.71
CA GLY A 275 -17.56 1.66 13.05
C GLY A 275 -16.45 0.75 12.52
N PHE A 276 -15.26 1.28 12.20
CA PHE A 276 -14.15 0.50 11.67
C PHE A 276 -13.64 -0.55 12.67
N LYS A 277 -13.53 -1.80 12.22
CA LYS A 277 -13.09 -2.94 13.04
C LYS A 277 -11.79 -3.59 12.58
N GLY A 278 -11.27 -3.16 11.42
CA GLY A 278 -10.05 -3.69 10.85
C GLY A 278 -8.77 -3.19 11.53
N ILE A 279 -7.64 -3.36 10.90
CA ILE A 279 -6.32 -2.96 11.40
C ILE A 279 -6.08 -1.48 11.10
N THR A 280 -5.62 -0.72 12.08
CA THR A 280 -5.03 0.61 11.87
C THR A 280 -3.52 0.45 11.71
N LEU A 281 -3.00 0.81 10.54
CA LEU A 281 -1.60 0.68 10.16
C LEU A 281 -0.92 2.06 10.25
N SER A 282 0.31 2.12 10.74
CA SER A 282 1.13 3.33 10.56
C SER A 282 1.60 3.44 9.11
N ASP A 283 1.94 4.63 8.66
CA ASP A 283 2.77 4.76 7.46
C ASP A 283 4.23 4.34 7.75
N GLY A 284 5.02 4.09 6.69
CA GLY A 284 6.39 3.63 6.82
C GLY A 284 7.29 4.59 7.60
N TRP A 285 8.00 4.11 8.62
CA TRP A 285 8.86 4.91 9.49
C TRP A 285 8.13 6.02 10.27
N ALA A 286 6.81 6.06 10.26
CA ALA A 286 6.05 7.14 10.88
C ALA A 286 6.12 7.10 12.41
N VAL A 287 6.16 5.91 13.03
CA VAL A 287 6.20 5.81 14.51
C VAL A 287 7.48 6.44 15.07
N PRO A 288 8.70 6.07 14.66
CA PRO A 288 9.90 6.74 15.14
C PRO A 288 9.94 8.23 14.81
N ARG A 289 9.44 8.62 13.62
CA ARG A 289 9.37 10.02 13.22
C ARG A 289 8.47 10.85 14.15
N VAL A 290 7.29 10.37 14.49
CA VAL A 290 6.36 11.08 15.39
C VAL A 290 6.95 11.21 16.79
N ILE A 291 7.62 10.17 17.29
CA ILE A 291 8.33 10.19 18.57
C ILE A 291 9.36 11.31 18.59
N GLU A 292 10.17 11.43 17.54
CA GLU A 292 11.19 12.46 17.37
C GLU A 292 10.56 13.86 17.27
N GLN A 293 9.54 14.05 16.42
CA GLN A 293 8.82 15.31 16.24
C GLN A 293 8.23 15.84 17.55
N MET A 294 7.73 14.95 18.41
CA MET A 294 7.17 15.31 19.71
C MET A 294 8.21 15.49 20.80
N GLY A 295 9.49 15.29 20.51
CA GLY A 295 10.56 15.36 21.49
C GLY A 295 10.39 14.37 22.65
N GLN A 296 9.73 13.24 22.41
CA GLN A 296 9.44 12.22 23.43
C GLN A 296 10.57 11.19 23.48
N ASP A 297 10.76 10.59 24.64
CA ASP A 297 11.57 9.38 24.69
C ASP A 297 10.87 8.22 23.97
N PRO A 298 11.62 7.23 23.44
CA PRO A 298 11.05 6.16 22.62
C PRO A 298 10.00 5.29 23.33
N VAL A 299 10.09 5.14 24.64
CA VAL A 299 9.17 4.29 25.44
C VAL A 299 7.81 5.01 25.58
N THR A 300 7.82 6.25 26.03
CA THR A 300 6.63 7.10 26.16
C THR A 300 5.98 7.31 24.79
N GLY A 301 6.78 7.57 23.74
CA GLY A 301 6.27 7.81 22.40
C GLY A 301 5.56 6.59 21.82
N ALA A 302 6.14 5.40 21.93
CA ALA A 302 5.50 4.15 21.50
C ALA A 302 4.18 3.91 22.25
N ALA A 303 4.16 4.15 23.57
CA ALA A 303 2.94 4.03 24.38
C ALA A 303 1.84 4.99 23.91
N ASN A 304 2.19 6.23 23.54
CA ASN A 304 1.23 7.22 23.06
C ASN A 304 0.64 6.85 21.69
N VAL A 305 1.46 6.33 20.76
CA VAL A 305 0.98 5.81 19.47
C VAL A 305 0.02 4.63 19.65
N LEU A 306 0.35 3.67 20.53
CA LEU A 306 -0.56 2.56 20.87
C LEU A 306 -1.87 3.05 21.50
N LYS A 307 -1.79 3.95 22.47
CA LYS A 307 -2.98 4.55 23.12
C LYS A 307 -3.86 5.28 22.13
N ALA A 308 -3.27 5.95 21.15
CA ALA A 308 -4.02 6.62 20.09
C ALA A 308 -4.77 5.65 19.20
N GLY A 309 -4.28 4.42 19.01
CA GLY A 309 -5.02 3.37 18.32
C GLY A 309 -4.35 2.77 17.09
N ILE A 310 -3.05 2.94 16.87
CA ILE A 310 -2.29 2.24 15.84
C ILE A 310 -2.05 0.79 16.28
N ASP A 311 -2.50 -0.17 15.47
CA ASP A 311 -2.39 -1.61 15.77
C ASP A 311 -1.10 -2.23 15.26
N LEU A 312 -0.68 -1.84 14.06
CA LEU A 312 0.49 -2.40 13.37
C LEU A 312 1.40 -1.27 12.91
N SER A 313 2.68 -1.40 13.18
CA SER A 313 3.68 -0.40 12.80
C SER A 313 4.45 -0.84 11.56
N LEU A 314 4.44 -0.02 10.50
CA LEU A 314 5.08 -0.31 9.21
C LEU A 314 6.53 0.17 9.21
N ALA A 315 7.48 -0.75 8.99
CA ALA A 315 8.92 -0.46 8.87
C ALA A 315 9.43 0.46 9.99
N ASP A 316 9.23 0.08 11.24
CA ASP A 316 9.36 0.95 12.41
C ASP A 316 10.74 0.91 13.10
N ALA A 317 11.71 0.18 12.55
CA ALA A 317 13.03 0.00 13.15
C ALA A 317 13.00 -0.46 14.62
N GLY A 318 11.96 -1.18 15.03
CA GLY A 318 11.78 -1.69 16.39
C GLY A 318 11.19 -0.66 17.36
N ALA A 319 10.56 0.42 16.88
CA ALA A 319 9.92 1.41 17.76
C ALA A 319 8.83 0.77 18.63
N TYR A 320 8.00 -0.13 18.07
CA TYR A 320 6.96 -0.82 18.84
C TYR A 320 7.51 -1.90 19.80
N LEU A 321 8.75 -2.36 19.63
CA LEU A 321 9.39 -3.23 20.62
C LEU A 321 9.68 -2.51 21.94
N LYS A 322 9.71 -1.15 21.94
CA LYS A 322 9.81 -0.33 23.16
C LYS A 322 8.57 -0.42 24.07
N LEU A 323 7.47 -0.95 23.55
CA LEU A 323 6.28 -1.22 24.36
C LEU A 323 6.53 -2.28 25.44
N GLU A 324 7.59 -3.09 25.36
CA GLU A 324 7.99 -3.99 26.45
C GLU A 324 8.30 -3.18 27.71
N ALA A 325 9.21 -2.22 27.60
CA ALA A 325 9.52 -1.31 28.70
C ALA A 325 8.31 -0.45 29.11
N ALA A 326 7.51 0.02 28.14
CA ALA A 326 6.32 0.82 28.43
C ALA A 326 5.30 0.06 29.31
N VAL A 327 5.16 -1.25 29.13
CA VAL A 327 4.30 -2.08 29.99
C VAL A 327 4.92 -2.22 31.38
N GLU A 328 6.22 -2.48 31.46
CA GLU A 328 6.94 -2.61 32.75
C GLU A 328 6.87 -1.33 33.59
N GLU A 329 6.96 -0.16 32.94
CA GLU A 329 6.85 1.16 33.55
C GLU A 329 5.40 1.60 33.82
N GLY A 330 4.40 0.82 33.41
CA GLY A 330 2.97 1.16 33.58
C GLY A 330 2.48 2.25 32.64
N LEU A 331 3.25 2.56 31.57
CA LEU A 331 2.89 3.54 30.53
C LEU A 331 1.96 2.97 29.46
N ALA A 332 1.93 1.66 29.26
CA ALA A 332 1.05 0.99 28.32
C ALA A 332 0.26 -0.15 29.00
N ASP A 333 -1.05 -0.27 28.67
CA ASP A 333 -1.88 -1.39 29.13
C ASP A 333 -1.75 -2.57 28.15
N ILE A 334 -1.41 -3.74 28.68
CA ILE A 334 -1.33 -5.00 27.93
C ILE A 334 -2.63 -5.33 27.17
N LYS A 335 -3.77 -4.86 27.66
CA LYS A 335 -5.06 -5.03 26.97
C LYS A 335 -5.09 -4.37 25.60
N LEU A 336 -4.46 -3.21 25.44
CA LEU A 336 -4.37 -2.54 24.14
C LEU A 336 -3.50 -3.33 23.18
N ILE A 337 -2.44 -3.97 23.68
CA ILE A 337 -1.60 -4.88 22.89
C ILE A 337 -2.42 -6.09 22.46
N ASP A 338 -3.15 -6.73 23.39
CA ASP A 338 -3.98 -7.90 23.11
C ASP A 338 -5.10 -7.58 22.11
N GLU A 339 -5.69 -6.38 22.18
CA GLU A 339 -6.69 -5.91 21.19
C GLU A 339 -6.08 -5.76 19.80
N SER A 340 -4.90 -5.18 19.68
CA SER A 340 -4.21 -4.98 18.40
C SER A 340 -3.79 -6.32 17.80
N VAL A 341 -3.19 -7.19 18.58
CA VAL A 341 -2.82 -8.55 18.17
C VAL A 341 -4.04 -9.36 17.76
N THR A 342 -5.17 -9.21 18.47
CA THR A 342 -6.43 -9.88 18.11
C THR A 342 -6.86 -9.50 16.69
N ARG A 343 -6.88 -8.20 16.32
CA ARG A 343 -7.25 -7.75 14.99
C ARG A 343 -6.35 -8.31 13.90
N ILE A 344 -5.04 -8.38 14.18
CA ILE A 344 -4.05 -8.95 13.24
C ILE A 344 -4.30 -10.45 13.05
N LEU A 345 -4.51 -11.20 14.14
CA LEU A 345 -4.78 -12.63 14.08
C LEU A 345 -6.14 -12.94 13.42
N GLU A 346 -7.16 -12.10 13.63
CA GLU A 346 -8.46 -12.22 12.95
C GLU A 346 -8.28 -12.17 11.42
N LYS A 347 -7.48 -11.23 10.91
CA LYS A 347 -7.21 -11.12 9.47
C LYS A 347 -6.43 -12.33 8.92
N LYS A 348 -5.51 -12.89 9.70
CA LYS A 348 -4.81 -14.15 9.34
C LYS A 348 -5.78 -15.33 9.28
N CYS A 349 -6.74 -15.40 10.20
CA CYS A 349 -7.79 -16.42 10.17
C CYS A 349 -8.74 -16.22 8.96
N GLU A 350 -9.16 -15.00 8.67
CA GLU A 350 -10.03 -14.68 7.53
C GLU A 350 -9.41 -15.13 6.19
N LEU A 351 -8.10 -14.98 6.04
CA LEU A 351 -7.34 -15.44 4.87
C LEU A 351 -7.07 -16.95 4.86
N GLY A 352 -7.42 -17.68 5.93
CA GLY A 352 -7.15 -19.13 6.05
C GLY A 352 -5.69 -19.49 6.27
N LEU A 353 -4.83 -18.54 6.69
CA LEU A 353 -3.38 -18.77 6.81
C LEU A 353 -3.01 -19.80 7.87
N PHE A 354 -3.84 -20.00 8.89
CA PHE A 354 -3.62 -21.04 9.90
C PHE A 354 -3.95 -22.46 9.38
N ASP A 355 -4.78 -22.56 8.36
CA ASP A 355 -5.14 -23.84 7.73
C ASP A 355 -4.11 -24.18 6.63
N ASN A 356 -3.73 -23.19 5.80
CA ASN A 356 -2.70 -23.33 4.80
C ASN A 356 -1.96 -21.99 4.57
N PRO A 357 -0.73 -21.83 5.09
CA PRO A 357 0.04 -20.62 4.93
C PRO A 357 0.80 -20.50 3.59
N TYR A 358 0.71 -21.52 2.74
CA TYR A 358 1.47 -21.60 1.48
C TYR A 358 0.56 -21.45 0.26
N ILE A 359 1.10 -20.86 -0.77
CA ILE A 359 0.48 -20.84 -2.10
C ILE A 359 1.09 -21.95 -2.95
N LYS A 360 0.25 -22.59 -3.75
CA LYS A 360 0.71 -23.63 -4.67
C LYS A 360 1.69 -23.04 -5.70
N GLU A 361 2.84 -23.68 -5.85
CA GLU A 361 3.82 -23.34 -6.88
C GLU A 361 3.38 -24.00 -8.21
N ASP A 362 2.64 -23.24 -9.02
CA ASP A 362 2.18 -23.64 -10.34
C ASP A 362 2.19 -22.44 -11.31
N ASP A 363 1.70 -22.63 -12.52
CA ASP A 363 1.70 -21.63 -13.58
C ASP A 363 0.55 -20.61 -13.49
N SER A 364 -0.23 -20.59 -12.41
CA SER A 364 -1.44 -19.76 -12.30
C SER A 364 -1.16 -18.27 -12.52
N LEU A 365 -0.06 -17.75 -11.96
CA LEU A 365 0.34 -16.36 -12.16
C LEU A 365 0.75 -16.08 -13.61
N SER A 366 1.49 -16.99 -14.26
CA SER A 366 1.88 -16.85 -15.66
C SER A 366 0.68 -16.88 -16.58
N VAL A 367 -0.24 -17.81 -16.37
CA VAL A 367 -1.51 -17.91 -17.12
C VAL A 367 -2.34 -16.64 -16.94
N PHE A 368 -2.36 -16.07 -15.74
CA PHE A 368 -3.05 -14.80 -15.49
C PHE A 368 -2.46 -13.65 -16.30
N PHE A 369 -1.14 -13.51 -16.34
CA PHE A 369 -0.49 -12.48 -17.16
C PHE A 369 -0.69 -12.71 -18.67
N GLU A 370 -0.61 -13.96 -19.12
CA GLU A 370 -0.84 -14.34 -20.54
C GLU A 370 -2.27 -14.06 -20.99
N SER A 371 -3.25 -14.03 -20.09
CA SER A 371 -4.64 -13.69 -20.43
C SER A 371 -4.80 -12.29 -21.01
N GLY A 372 -3.87 -11.39 -20.72
CA GLY A 372 -3.86 -10.01 -21.19
C GLY A 372 -4.95 -9.11 -20.60
N ILE A 373 -5.74 -9.60 -19.63
CA ILE A 373 -6.88 -8.84 -19.07
C ILE A 373 -6.42 -7.53 -18.44
N GLN A 374 -5.31 -7.53 -17.69
CA GLN A 374 -4.78 -6.32 -17.08
C GLN A 374 -4.31 -5.30 -18.12
N LYS A 375 -3.62 -5.75 -19.18
CA LYS A 375 -3.18 -4.87 -20.27
C LYS A 375 -4.36 -4.24 -21.00
N LYS A 376 -5.44 -5.00 -21.22
CA LYS A 376 -6.68 -4.50 -21.79
C LYS A 376 -7.29 -3.40 -20.93
N LEU A 377 -7.47 -3.66 -19.63
CA LEU A 377 -8.02 -2.71 -18.68
C LEU A 377 -7.14 -1.45 -18.52
N ALA A 378 -5.81 -1.61 -18.55
CA ALA A 378 -4.87 -0.49 -18.51
C ALA A 378 -5.02 0.42 -19.74
N TYR A 379 -5.19 -0.18 -20.94
CA TYR A 379 -5.45 0.56 -22.17
C TYR A 379 -6.80 1.29 -22.11
N GLU A 380 -7.87 0.62 -21.70
CA GLU A 380 -9.21 1.19 -21.58
C GLU A 380 -9.23 2.36 -20.60
N MET A 381 -8.62 2.19 -19.43
CA MET A 381 -8.51 3.24 -18.43
C MET A 381 -7.67 4.42 -18.93
N ALA A 382 -6.56 4.17 -19.62
CA ALA A 382 -5.74 5.23 -20.21
C ALA A 382 -6.52 6.01 -21.30
N ALA A 383 -7.28 5.31 -22.12
CA ALA A 383 -8.09 5.94 -23.16
C ALA A 383 -9.21 6.82 -22.58
N GLU A 384 -9.89 6.35 -21.52
CA GLU A 384 -10.93 7.13 -20.83
C GLU A 384 -10.38 8.29 -20.00
N SER A 385 -9.09 8.26 -19.63
CA SER A 385 -8.44 9.32 -18.87
C SER A 385 -8.11 10.57 -19.70
N VAL A 386 -8.16 10.47 -21.04
CA VAL A 386 -7.80 11.59 -21.93
C VAL A 386 -8.94 12.59 -22.03
N VAL A 387 -8.70 13.81 -21.55
CA VAL A 387 -9.69 14.90 -21.55
C VAL A 387 -9.47 15.84 -22.74
N LEU A 388 -10.46 15.94 -23.64
CA LEU A 388 -10.43 16.87 -24.76
C LEU A 388 -10.91 18.26 -24.31
N LEU A 389 -9.98 19.14 -23.95
CA LEU A 389 -10.31 20.50 -23.49
C LEU A 389 -10.76 21.43 -24.62
N LYS A 390 -10.17 21.30 -25.82
CA LYS A 390 -10.48 22.12 -26.99
C LYS A 390 -10.08 21.39 -28.25
N ASN A 391 -10.93 21.45 -29.27
CA ASN A 391 -10.63 20.98 -30.63
C ASN A 391 -11.26 21.93 -31.65
N ASN A 392 -10.45 22.46 -32.56
CA ASN A 392 -10.85 23.29 -33.65
C ASN A 392 -10.90 22.53 -35.01
N GLY A 393 -11.07 21.22 -34.96
CA GLY A 393 -11.16 20.33 -36.11
C GLY A 393 -9.81 19.72 -36.53
N ILE A 394 -8.74 19.88 -35.75
CA ILE A 394 -7.44 19.22 -36.03
C ILE A 394 -7.43 17.75 -35.60
N LEU A 395 -8.21 17.37 -34.60
CA LEU A 395 -8.35 16.01 -34.13
C LEU A 395 -9.64 15.37 -34.67
N PRO A 396 -9.59 14.07 -35.08
CA PRO A 396 -8.41 13.24 -35.19
C PRO A 396 -7.41 13.75 -36.24
N ILE A 397 -6.11 13.50 -36.02
CA ILE A 397 -5.06 13.93 -36.95
C ILE A 397 -5.21 13.13 -38.25
N ASP A 398 -5.27 13.85 -39.38
CA ASP A 398 -5.23 13.25 -40.72
C ASP A 398 -3.84 12.60 -40.95
N ASN A 399 -3.81 11.31 -41.23
CA ASN A 399 -2.58 10.53 -41.42
C ASN A 399 -1.71 11.04 -42.59
N ASN A 400 -2.27 11.84 -43.50
CA ASN A 400 -1.52 12.49 -44.58
C ASN A 400 -0.77 13.74 -44.12
N LYS A 401 -1.10 14.27 -42.96
CA LYS A 401 -0.40 15.45 -42.42
C LYS A 401 0.95 15.05 -41.82
N ARG A 402 1.94 15.91 -42.08
CA ARG A 402 3.23 15.76 -41.39
C ARG A 402 3.11 16.28 -39.96
N VAL A 403 3.56 15.48 -39.01
CA VAL A 403 3.56 15.80 -37.59
C VAL A 403 4.99 16.03 -37.13
N ALA A 404 5.25 17.10 -36.38
CA ALA A 404 6.49 17.31 -35.64
C ALA A 404 6.21 17.12 -34.14
N LEU A 405 7.02 16.30 -33.47
CA LEU A 405 6.94 16.08 -32.06
C LEU A 405 8.05 16.86 -31.33
N ILE A 406 7.68 17.74 -30.42
CA ILE A 406 8.60 18.62 -29.68
C ILE A 406 8.45 18.38 -28.20
N GLY A 407 9.56 18.19 -27.50
CA GLY A 407 9.60 18.01 -26.05
C GLY A 407 10.34 16.73 -25.66
N GLU A 408 11.30 16.86 -24.76
CA GLU A 408 12.13 15.76 -24.29
C GLU A 408 11.34 14.62 -23.65
N HIS A 409 10.31 14.95 -22.88
CA HIS A 409 9.48 14.00 -22.15
C HIS A 409 8.76 12.99 -23.06
N ALA A 410 8.51 13.35 -24.31
CA ALA A 410 7.89 12.43 -25.27
C ALA A 410 8.81 11.30 -25.75
N ALA A 411 10.13 11.41 -25.51
CA ALA A 411 11.13 10.45 -25.99
C ALA A 411 11.69 9.53 -24.91
N ASP A 412 11.37 9.79 -23.66
CA ASP A 412 11.89 9.02 -22.52
C ASP A 412 10.73 8.51 -21.67
N ILE A 413 10.64 7.20 -21.54
CA ILE A 413 9.59 6.53 -20.76
C ILE A 413 9.60 6.96 -19.30
N TYR A 414 10.76 7.29 -18.74
CA TYR A 414 10.88 7.72 -17.34
C TYR A 414 9.94 8.88 -17.00
N TYR A 415 9.77 9.86 -17.91
CA TYR A 415 8.87 11.00 -17.70
C TYR A 415 7.37 10.66 -17.84
N GLN A 416 7.05 9.42 -18.21
CA GLN A 416 5.67 8.96 -18.37
C GLN A 416 5.25 8.01 -17.24
N LEU A 417 6.19 7.68 -16.34
CA LEU A 417 5.93 6.83 -15.17
C LEU A 417 5.53 7.70 -13.99
N GLY A 418 4.53 7.23 -13.23
CA GLY A 418 4.18 7.79 -11.94
C GLY A 418 5.06 7.24 -10.81
N ASP A 419 4.86 7.72 -9.60
CA ASP A 419 5.42 7.12 -8.39
C ASP A 419 4.86 5.70 -8.18
N TYR A 420 5.49 4.91 -7.35
CA TYR A 420 5.14 3.48 -7.14
C TYR A 420 5.13 2.65 -8.43
N THR A 421 5.96 3.00 -9.40
CA THR A 421 6.15 2.20 -10.62
C THR A 421 7.41 1.34 -10.50
N PRO A 422 7.34 0.02 -10.73
CA PRO A 422 8.50 -0.84 -10.75
C PRO A 422 9.40 -0.53 -11.97
N PHE A 423 10.62 -1.05 -11.98
CA PHE A 423 11.43 -1.01 -13.19
C PHE A 423 10.68 -1.67 -14.35
N VAL A 424 10.42 -0.88 -15.39
CA VAL A 424 9.87 -1.37 -16.66
C VAL A 424 10.95 -2.08 -17.47
N ASP A 425 10.56 -2.96 -18.36
CA ASP A 425 11.48 -3.64 -19.25
C ASP A 425 11.89 -2.75 -20.45
N ASP A 426 12.89 -3.21 -21.20
CA ASP A 426 13.40 -2.51 -22.38
C ASP A 426 12.38 -2.42 -23.55
N GLN A 427 11.22 -3.09 -23.42
CA GLN A 427 10.14 -3.06 -24.41
C GLN A 427 9.13 -1.94 -24.12
N ALA A 428 9.26 -1.23 -23.00
CA ALA A 428 8.42 -0.09 -22.69
C ALA A 428 8.61 1.02 -23.73
N ARG A 429 7.49 1.55 -24.24
CA ARG A 429 7.47 2.46 -25.39
C ARG A 429 7.11 3.88 -24.97
N ALA A 430 7.94 4.83 -25.32
CA ALA A 430 7.65 6.25 -25.14
C ALA A 430 6.64 6.75 -26.23
N ILE A 431 6.03 7.90 -25.97
CA ILE A 431 5.09 8.55 -26.92
C ILE A 431 5.69 8.70 -28.31
N LYS A 432 6.97 9.07 -28.40
CA LYS A 432 7.70 9.19 -29.66
C LYS A 432 7.69 7.90 -30.48
N ASP A 433 7.82 6.75 -29.83
CA ASP A 433 7.86 5.46 -30.54
C ASP A 433 6.49 5.12 -31.12
N VAL A 434 5.43 5.39 -30.35
CA VAL A 434 4.06 5.22 -30.82
C VAL A 434 3.72 6.18 -31.97
N PHE A 435 4.11 7.45 -31.87
CA PHE A 435 3.89 8.44 -32.93
C PHE A 435 4.61 8.08 -34.23
N LYS A 436 5.83 7.54 -34.14
CA LYS A 436 6.60 7.08 -35.29
C LYS A 436 5.91 5.95 -36.06
N GLU A 437 5.17 5.12 -35.35
CA GLU A 437 4.46 3.98 -35.96
C GLU A 437 3.06 4.34 -36.47
N THR A 438 2.39 5.27 -35.79
CA THR A 438 0.96 5.56 -36.04
C THR A 438 0.71 6.81 -36.85
N LEU A 439 1.66 7.74 -36.95
CA LEU A 439 1.54 9.01 -37.61
C LEU A 439 2.68 9.25 -38.58
N ASN A 440 2.47 10.19 -39.55
CA ASN A 440 3.54 10.64 -40.42
C ASN A 440 4.48 11.63 -39.67
N LEU A 441 5.30 11.05 -38.73
CA LEU A 441 6.22 11.83 -37.93
C LEU A 441 7.39 12.35 -38.79
N SER A 442 7.39 13.67 -39.10
CA SER A 442 8.42 14.31 -39.94
C SER A 442 9.68 14.69 -39.16
N GLY A 443 9.61 14.77 -37.84
CA GLY A 443 10.77 15.09 -37.00
C GLY A 443 10.44 15.10 -35.54
N PHE A 444 11.49 14.90 -34.72
CA PHE A 444 11.48 15.06 -33.29
C PHE A 444 12.61 15.98 -32.82
N THR A 445 12.30 16.83 -31.87
CA THR A 445 13.33 17.66 -31.19
C THR A 445 13.01 17.77 -29.70
N LYS A 446 14.06 17.90 -28.89
CA LYS A 446 13.91 18.06 -27.44
C LYS A 446 13.28 19.40 -27.02
N GLY A 447 13.33 20.40 -27.89
CA GLY A 447 12.85 21.74 -27.65
C GLY A 447 13.99 22.77 -27.62
#